data_8667e0ffd91c22f6d358a4e6377ac70c
#
_entry.id   8667e0ffd91c22f6d358a4e6377ac70c
#
_cell.length_a   1.000
_cell.length_b   1.000
_cell.length_c   1.000
_cell.angle_alpha   90.00
_cell.angle_beta   90.00
_cell.angle_gamma   90.00
#
_symmetry.space_group_name_H-M   'P 1'
#
loop_
_entity.id
_entity.type
_entity.pdbx_description
1 polymer ?
#
loop_
_entity_poly.entity_id
_entity_poly.type
_entity_poly.pdbx_seq_one_letter_code
_entity_poly.pdbx_strand_id
1 'polypeptide(L)'
;MEQAAIPHPPVASAASLPPGSRAPALTQALRYVRDPLGFLTRFQRRYGDIFTISFPYFGKVVYVADPELVKAVFTGSPAQFHAGEANATVLEPALGPYSVLTLDEAPHMRQRKLLLPPFHGEQVRHYGELIRETTLREMESWPVGAPFALRPHTQRITLAVIMRAVFGVHDEDRLNRFEGLIETFAERVGLITSFPALRRNLGPFGPWARFVRAREGLDEFIYEEIALRRSEVGREERDDVLSLLLQARHEDGSPMSDEELRDELVTVLGAGHETTATALAWAMERLLRAPRALARLRESIAAGEEDYLNATVKETLRARPVIVDVARKLTAPTTIGGYELRAGTFVLAAIAALHYREDLFPEPEEFRPERFLDGKADNYAWIPFGGGVRRCIGAAFAEYEMRIVLRAILERADLRAPDPKPERVKVRNITLAPGKGARVVLDRPLRPAPARDPVAAAA
;
A
#
# COMPACT_ATOMS: atom_id res chain seq x y z
N MET A 1 41.48 22.38 11.21
CA MET A 1 40.63 21.21 11.33
C MET A 1 40.17 20.81 9.95
N GLU A 2 40.88 19.85 9.39
CA GLU A 2 40.72 19.34 8.03
C GLU A 2 39.41 18.49 7.97
N GLN A 3 38.48 18.84 7.11
CA GLN A 3 37.31 18.02 6.84
C GLN A 3 37.80 16.76 6.10
N ALA A 4 37.68 15.62 6.77
CA ALA A 4 37.91 14.32 6.15
C ALA A 4 36.89 14.11 5.02
N ALA A 5 37.41 14.10 3.78
CA ALA A 5 36.61 13.78 2.59
C ALA A 5 36.14 12.33 2.68
N ILE A 6 34.81 12.16 2.60
CA ILE A 6 34.19 10.83 2.45
C ILE A 6 34.71 10.22 1.15
N PRO A 7 35.32 9.01 1.17
CA PRO A 7 35.82 8.40 -0.05
C PRO A 7 34.67 8.06 -0.98
N HIS A 8 34.55 8.78 -2.09
CA HIS A 8 33.69 8.37 -3.19
C HIS A 8 34.20 7.04 -3.75
N PRO A 9 33.29 6.03 -3.97
CA PRO A 9 33.70 4.82 -4.66
C PRO A 9 34.28 5.18 -6.05
N PRO A 10 35.24 4.42 -6.56
CA PRO A 10 35.90 4.70 -7.84
C PRO A 10 34.85 4.80 -8.94
N VAL A 11 34.95 5.84 -9.76
CA VAL A 11 34.12 6.04 -10.96
C VAL A 11 34.22 4.76 -11.80
N ALA A 12 33.19 3.97 -11.85
CA ALA A 12 33.12 2.75 -12.65
C ALA A 12 33.26 3.14 -14.14
N SER A 13 34.09 2.44 -14.86
CA SER A 13 34.30 2.64 -16.31
C SER A 13 32.93 2.54 -17.02
N ALA A 14 32.68 3.43 -17.97
CA ALA A 14 31.47 3.54 -18.77
C ALA A 14 30.94 2.14 -19.20
N ALA A 15 29.68 1.80 -18.81
CA ALA A 15 28.89 0.66 -19.25
C ALA A 15 28.79 -0.57 -18.33
N SER A 16 29.16 -0.54 -17.05
CA SER A 16 28.87 -1.67 -16.14
C SER A 16 27.66 -1.38 -15.24
N LEU A 17 26.67 -2.29 -15.22
CA LEU A 17 25.58 -2.23 -14.24
C LEU A 17 26.13 -2.35 -12.81
N PRO A 18 25.41 -1.82 -11.79
CA PRO A 18 25.75 -2.04 -10.38
C PRO A 18 25.96 -3.52 -10.05
N PRO A 19 26.76 -3.85 -9.02
CA PRO A 19 27.06 -5.23 -8.66
C PRO A 19 25.78 -6.02 -8.36
N GLY A 20 25.79 -7.33 -8.60
CA GLY A 20 24.65 -8.19 -8.39
C GLY A 20 24.97 -9.67 -8.48
N SER A 21 23.98 -10.49 -8.25
CA SER A 21 24.15 -11.95 -8.30
C SER A 21 24.29 -12.47 -9.73
N ARG A 22 25.22 -13.42 -9.93
CA ARG A 22 25.38 -14.16 -11.18
C ARG A 22 24.43 -15.37 -11.27
N ALA A 23 23.64 -15.66 -10.23
CA ALA A 23 22.66 -16.76 -10.26
C ALA A 23 21.65 -16.55 -11.40
N PRO A 24 21.10 -17.61 -11.99
CA PRO A 24 20.05 -17.52 -12.99
C PRO A 24 18.84 -16.68 -12.52
N ALA A 25 18.21 -15.94 -13.43
CA ALA A 25 17.07 -15.05 -13.12
C ALA A 25 15.92 -15.78 -12.41
N LEU A 26 15.60 -17.01 -12.83
CA LEU A 26 14.57 -17.84 -12.19
C LEU A 26 14.92 -18.14 -10.72
N THR A 27 16.18 -18.45 -10.43
CA THR A 27 16.65 -18.72 -9.05
C THR A 27 16.51 -17.46 -8.19
N GLN A 28 16.84 -16.30 -8.72
CA GLN A 28 16.69 -15.03 -8.01
C GLN A 28 15.22 -14.73 -7.76
N ALA A 29 14.35 -14.89 -8.76
CA ALA A 29 12.90 -14.71 -8.63
C ALA A 29 12.28 -15.64 -7.58
N LEU A 30 12.62 -16.93 -7.59
CA LEU A 30 12.12 -17.90 -6.59
C LEU A 30 12.55 -17.53 -5.16
N ARG A 31 13.80 -17.07 -4.98
CA ARG A 31 14.29 -16.62 -3.67
C ARG A 31 13.58 -15.35 -3.21
N TYR A 32 13.36 -14.41 -4.14
CA TYR A 32 12.60 -13.18 -3.87
C TYR A 32 11.17 -13.50 -3.45
N VAL A 33 10.43 -14.29 -4.20
CA VAL A 33 9.03 -14.65 -3.86
C VAL A 33 8.93 -15.38 -2.51
N ARG A 34 9.94 -16.22 -2.18
CA ARG A 34 9.96 -16.97 -0.90
C ARG A 34 10.18 -16.08 0.32
N ASP A 35 11.01 -15.05 0.20
CA ASP A 35 11.40 -14.16 1.31
C ASP A 35 11.86 -12.81 0.75
N PRO A 36 10.93 -11.95 0.31
CA PRO A 36 11.28 -10.67 -0.33
C PRO A 36 12.05 -9.72 0.59
N LEU A 37 11.63 -9.59 1.85
CA LEU A 37 12.29 -8.78 2.86
C LEU A 37 13.74 -9.20 3.07
N GLY A 38 13.96 -10.44 3.48
CA GLY A 38 15.29 -10.96 3.73
C GLY A 38 16.13 -11.06 2.46
N PHE A 39 15.52 -11.27 1.28
CA PHE A 39 16.25 -11.28 0.01
C PHE A 39 16.85 -9.91 -0.30
N LEU A 40 16.07 -8.83 -0.27
CA LEU A 40 16.53 -7.48 -0.54
C LEU A 40 17.54 -6.99 0.51
N THR A 41 17.29 -7.26 1.79
CA THR A 41 18.22 -6.93 2.89
C THR A 41 19.57 -7.63 2.73
N ARG A 42 19.58 -8.93 2.37
CA ARG A 42 20.82 -9.67 2.09
C ARG A 42 21.57 -9.15 0.87
N PHE A 43 20.83 -8.71 -0.16
CA PHE A 43 21.46 -8.13 -1.36
C PHE A 43 22.11 -6.80 -1.02
N GLN A 44 21.43 -5.90 -0.30
CA GLN A 44 21.98 -4.63 0.16
C GLN A 44 23.26 -4.85 1.01
N ARG A 45 23.20 -5.74 2.02
CA ARG A 45 24.38 -6.05 2.86
C ARG A 45 25.55 -6.62 2.07
N ARG A 46 25.30 -7.37 0.99
CA ARG A 46 26.34 -8.02 0.19
C ARG A 46 26.92 -7.15 -0.91
N TYR A 47 26.10 -6.34 -1.57
CA TYR A 47 26.48 -5.61 -2.78
C TYR A 47 26.51 -4.09 -2.59
N GLY A 48 26.13 -3.59 -1.40
CA GLY A 48 26.03 -2.15 -1.11
C GLY A 48 24.64 -1.60 -1.45
N ASP A 49 24.54 -0.28 -1.39
CA ASP A 49 23.27 0.46 -1.47
C ASP A 49 22.70 0.63 -2.88
N ILE A 50 23.47 0.23 -3.89
CA ILE A 50 23.00 0.13 -5.28
C ILE A 50 23.40 -1.24 -5.82
N PHE A 51 22.43 -2.01 -6.30
CA PHE A 51 22.68 -3.37 -6.75
C PHE A 51 21.72 -3.81 -7.86
N THR A 52 22.10 -4.87 -8.58
CA THR A 52 21.33 -5.42 -9.70
C THR A 52 20.73 -6.78 -9.35
N ILE A 53 19.45 -6.95 -9.63
CA ILE A 53 18.73 -8.22 -9.57
C ILE A 53 18.26 -8.59 -10.98
N SER A 54 18.24 -9.89 -11.31
CA SER A 54 17.73 -10.39 -12.58
C SER A 54 16.42 -11.12 -12.37
N PHE A 55 15.37 -10.68 -13.11
CA PHE A 55 14.06 -11.34 -13.15
C PHE A 55 13.76 -11.89 -14.54
N PRO A 56 13.05 -13.04 -14.66
CA PRO A 56 12.81 -13.67 -15.96
C PRO A 56 12.08 -12.80 -16.98
N TYR A 57 11.17 -11.93 -16.53
CA TYR A 57 10.36 -11.09 -17.40
C TYR A 57 10.92 -9.67 -17.54
N PHE A 58 11.42 -9.09 -16.45
CA PHE A 58 11.91 -7.71 -16.44
C PHE A 58 13.40 -7.57 -16.83
N GLY A 59 14.11 -8.69 -16.97
CA GLY A 59 15.55 -8.68 -17.19
C GLY A 59 16.31 -8.21 -15.96
N LYS A 60 17.32 -7.37 -16.17
CA LYS A 60 18.13 -6.78 -15.10
C LYS A 60 17.50 -5.48 -14.61
N VAL A 61 17.21 -5.41 -13.32
CA VAL A 61 16.65 -4.24 -12.65
C VAL A 61 17.65 -3.73 -11.60
N VAL A 62 17.74 -2.42 -11.43
CA VAL A 62 18.65 -1.77 -10.49
C VAL A 62 17.88 -1.35 -9.26
N TYR A 63 18.32 -1.76 -8.09
CA TYR A 63 17.76 -1.36 -6.80
C TYR A 63 18.62 -0.30 -6.14
N VAL A 64 18.00 0.68 -5.51
CA VAL A 64 18.63 1.71 -4.68
C VAL A 64 18.09 1.63 -3.26
N ALA A 65 18.97 1.61 -2.26
CA ALA A 65 18.68 1.50 -0.83
C ALA A 65 19.44 2.54 0.00
N ASP A 66 19.81 3.64 -0.61
CA ASP A 66 20.43 4.81 0.03
C ASP A 66 19.46 6.00 0.00
N PRO A 67 19.26 6.76 1.10
CA PRO A 67 18.33 7.88 1.15
C PRO A 67 18.58 8.94 0.08
N GLU A 68 19.82 9.31 -0.22
CA GLU A 68 20.14 10.32 -1.22
C GLU A 68 19.88 9.80 -2.64
N LEU A 69 20.20 8.53 -2.93
CA LEU A 69 19.86 7.91 -4.21
C LEU A 69 18.35 7.77 -4.40
N VAL A 70 17.63 7.38 -3.33
CA VAL A 70 16.17 7.32 -3.34
C VAL A 70 15.56 8.69 -3.58
N LYS A 71 16.07 9.73 -2.93
CA LYS A 71 15.68 11.12 -3.15
C LYS A 71 15.89 11.51 -4.61
N ALA A 72 17.07 11.24 -5.17
CA ALA A 72 17.38 11.54 -6.58
C ALA A 72 16.39 10.86 -7.54
N VAL A 73 16.01 9.60 -7.29
CA VAL A 73 15.02 8.86 -8.09
C VAL A 73 13.60 9.44 -7.94
N PHE A 74 13.22 9.89 -6.73
CA PHE A 74 11.88 10.40 -6.47
C PHE A 74 11.65 11.84 -6.89
N THR A 75 12.70 12.66 -6.86
CA THR A 75 12.67 14.09 -7.20
C THR A 75 13.24 14.40 -8.58
N GLY A 76 13.77 13.39 -9.27
CA GLY A 76 14.22 13.52 -10.65
C GLY A 76 13.08 13.92 -11.60
N SER A 77 13.45 14.40 -12.79
CA SER A 77 12.48 14.86 -13.79
C SER A 77 11.42 13.79 -14.09
N PRO A 78 10.12 14.11 -14.00
CA PRO A 78 9.06 13.17 -14.39
C PRO A 78 9.18 12.67 -15.83
N ALA A 79 9.77 13.46 -16.73
CA ALA A 79 10.04 13.05 -18.12
C ALA A 79 11.18 12.03 -18.23
N GLN A 80 12.00 11.88 -17.20
CA GLN A 80 13.15 10.95 -17.18
C GLN A 80 12.85 9.67 -16.38
N PHE A 81 12.03 9.77 -15.33
CA PHE A 81 11.72 8.69 -14.40
C PHE A 81 10.23 8.31 -14.47
N HIS A 82 9.85 7.52 -15.48
CA HIS A 82 8.48 7.09 -15.70
C HIS A 82 8.05 6.03 -14.69
N ALA A 83 7.11 6.38 -13.82
CA ALA A 83 6.48 5.44 -12.90
C ALA A 83 5.27 4.75 -13.55
N GLY A 84 4.51 5.50 -14.36
CA GLY A 84 3.34 4.98 -15.06
C GLY A 84 3.70 3.87 -16.02
N GLU A 85 4.71 4.07 -16.87
CA GLU A 85 5.20 3.04 -17.79
C GLU A 85 5.73 1.80 -17.06
N ALA A 86 6.40 2.00 -15.92
CA ALA A 86 6.86 0.89 -15.08
C ALA A 86 5.67 0.08 -14.52
N ASN A 87 4.66 0.76 -13.99
CA ASN A 87 3.47 0.15 -13.41
C ASN A 87 2.55 -0.47 -14.48
N ALA A 88 2.36 0.18 -15.63
CA ALA A 88 1.50 -0.28 -16.72
C ALA A 88 1.89 -1.69 -17.18
N THR A 89 3.19 -2.01 -17.20
CA THR A 89 3.70 -3.35 -17.53
C THR A 89 2.97 -4.46 -16.75
N VAL A 90 2.57 -4.18 -15.50
CA VAL A 90 1.94 -5.14 -14.60
C VAL A 90 0.45 -4.85 -14.38
N LEU A 91 0.08 -3.58 -14.17
CA LEU A 91 -1.21 -3.17 -13.60
C LEU A 91 -2.24 -2.72 -14.64
N GLU A 92 -1.84 -2.26 -15.83
CA GLU A 92 -2.76 -1.73 -16.85
C GLU A 92 -3.92 -2.70 -17.22
N PRO A 93 -3.70 -4.03 -17.34
CA PRO A 93 -4.81 -4.94 -17.62
C PRO A 93 -5.93 -4.91 -16.57
N ALA A 94 -5.60 -4.55 -15.32
CA ALA A 94 -6.53 -4.49 -14.21
C ALA A 94 -7.11 -3.08 -14.01
N LEU A 95 -6.25 -2.05 -14.04
CA LEU A 95 -6.61 -0.68 -13.68
C LEU A 95 -7.08 0.16 -14.87
N GLY A 96 -6.64 -0.20 -16.07
CA GLY A 96 -6.89 0.56 -17.30
C GLY A 96 -5.82 1.62 -17.60
N PRO A 97 -5.89 2.23 -18.81
CA PRO A 97 -4.90 3.19 -19.28
C PRO A 97 -5.03 4.58 -18.67
N TYR A 98 -6.18 4.95 -18.09
CA TYR A 98 -6.43 6.27 -17.48
C TYR A 98 -6.15 6.32 -15.99
N SER A 99 -5.77 5.20 -15.37
CA SER A 99 -5.40 5.16 -13.94
C SER A 99 -4.21 6.06 -13.66
N VAL A 100 -4.28 6.83 -12.58
CA VAL A 100 -3.16 7.65 -12.07
C VAL A 100 -1.88 6.83 -11.84
N LEU A 101 -1.99 5.53 -11.66
CA LEU A 101 -0.84 4.63 -11.49
C LEU A 101 -0.17 4.25 -12.81
N THR A 102 -0.88 4.29 -13.94
CA THR A 102 -0.39 3.90 -15.27
C THR A 102 -0.01 5.09 -16.16
N LEU A 103 -0.39 6.30 -15.76
CA LEU A 103 -0.06 7.54 -16.45
C LEU A 103 1.29 8.11 -16.02
N ASP A 104 1.94 8.88 -16.89
CA ASP A 104 3.14 9.65 -16.59
C ASP A 104 2.95 11.14 -16.92
N GLU A 105 3.90 11.97 -16.52
CA GLU A 105 4.04 13.40 -16.84
C GLU A 105 2.76 14.24 -16.63
N ALA A 106 2.36 15.05 -17.63
CA ALA A 106 1.20 15.93 -17.54
C ALA A 106 -0.13 15.17 -17.37
N PRO A 107 -0.42 14.06 -18.08
CA PRO A 107 -1.59 13.23 -17.83
C PRO A 107 -1.69 12.76 -16.37
N HIS A 108 -0.60 12.23 -15.81
CA HIS A 108 -0.56 11.84 -14.40
C HIS A 108 -0.88 13.01 -13.46
N MET A 109 -0.26 14.18 -13.70
CA MET A 109 -0.48 15.34 -12.83
C MET A 109 -1.90 15.86 -12.89
N ARG A 110 -2.56 15.80 -14.06
CA ARG A 110 -3.98 16.14 -14.21
C ARG A 110 -4.86 15.22 -13.37
N GLN A 111 -4.74 13.90 -13.54
CA GLN A 111 -5.52 12.93 -12.77
C GLN A 111 -5.24 13.02 -11.26
N ARG A 112 -3.97 13.16 -10.89
CA ARG A 112 -3.60 13.33 -9.49
C ARG A 112 -4.25 14.54 -8.84
N LYS A 113 -4.34 15.69 -9.52
CA LYS A 113 -5.01 16.89 -9.00
C LYS A 113 -6.49 16.65 -8.72
N LEU A 114 -7.18 15.88 -9.58
CA LEU A 114 -8.59 15.56 -9.42
C LEU A 114 -8.83 14.60 -8.23
N LEU A 115 -7.90 13.65 -8.01
CA LEU A 115 -8.00 12.64 -6.96
C LEU A 115 -7.58 13.12 -5.56
N LEU A 116 -6.77 14.18 -5.46
CA LEU A 116 -6.21 14.62 -4.17
C LEU A 116 -7.25 15.08 -3.14
N PRO A 117 -8.27 15.91 -3.48
CA PRO A 117 -9.15 16.54 -2.50
C PRO A 117 -9.86 15.56 -1.56
N PRO A 118 -10.43 14.42 -2.01
CA PRO A 118 -11.13 13.49 -1.14
C PRO A 118 -10.26 12.84 -0.04
N PHE A 119 -8.94 12.81 -0.24
CA PHE A 119 -8.00 12.08 0.65
C PHE A 119 -7.14 13.01 1.52
N HIS A 120 -7.48 14.32 1.61
CA HIS A 120 -6.71 15.28 2.38
C HIS A 120 -7.57 16.14 3.29
N GLY A 121 -6.92 16.70 4.32
CA GLY A 121 -7.50 17.72 5.21
C GLY A 121 -8.67 17.22 6.05
N GLU A 122 -9.70 18.03 6.16
CA GLU A 122 -10.90 17.76 6.96
C GLU A 122 -11.72 16.59 6.43
N GLN A 123 -11.70 16.37 5.11
CA GLN A 123 -12.45 15.27 4.48
C GLN A 123 -12.08 13.91 5.07
N VAL A 124 -10.81 13.66 5.35
CA VAL A 124 -10.37 12.42 5.98
C VAL A 124 -10.98 12.23 7.38
N ARG A 125 -11.18 13.33 8.13
CA ARG A 125 -11.73 13.26 9.48
C ARG A 125 -13.20 12.88 9.51
N HIS A 126 -13.98 13.26 8.49
CA HIS A 126 -15.40 12.89 8.37
C HIS A 126 -15.63 11.38 8.33
N TYR A 127 -14.64 10.59 7.88
CA TYR A 127 -14.74 9.13 7.86
C TYR A 127 -14.47 8.47 9.22
N GLY A 128 -14.09 9.24 10.27
CA GLY A 128 -13.66 8.68 11.55
C GLY A 128 -14.71 7.81 12.23
N GLU A 129 -15.95 8.32 12.35
CA GLU A 129 -17.02 7.56 12.97
C GLU A 129 -17.43 6.36 12.11
N LEU A 130 -17.48 6.52 10.79
CA LEU A 130 -17.74 5.43 9.84
C LEU A 130 -16.75 4.28 10.02
N ILE A 131 -15.44 4.59 10.09
CA ILE A 131 -14.37 3.61 10.30
C ILE A 131 -14.56 2.89 11.64
N ARG A 132 -14.85 3.65 12.69
CA ARG A 132 -15.06 3.11 14.03
C ARG A 132 -16.26 2.18 14.10
N GLU A 133 -17.44 2.61 13.62
CA GLU A 133 -18.66 1.82 13.61
C GLU A 133 -18.52 0.54 12.77
N THR A 134 -17.89 0.65 11.60
CA THR A 134 -17.62 -0.50 10.73
C THR A 134 -16.72 -1.51 11.43
N THR A 135 -15.68 -1.02 12.13
CA THR A 135 -14.78 -1.89 12.90
C THR A 135 -15.51 -2.60 14.03
N LEU A 136 -16.30 -1.88 14.80
CA LEU A 136 -17.04 -2.44 15.93
C LEU A 136 -18.04 -3.51 15.48
N ARG A 137 -18.76 -3.27 14.38
CA ARG A 137 -19.71 -4.23 13.80
C ARG A 137 -19.00 -5.51 13.33
N GLU A 138 -17.86 -5.40 12.64
CA GLU A 138 -17.10 -6.56 12.19
C GLU A 138 -16.57 -7.39 13.36
N MET A 139 -16.16 -6.75 14.45
CA MET A 139 -15.67 -7.43 15.65
C MET A 139 -16.72 -8.32 16.32
N GLU A 140 -18.01 -8.04 16.16
CA GLU A 140 -19.10 -8.86 16.73
C GLU A 140 -19.11 -10.29 16.17
N SER A 141 -18.55 -10.49 14.97
CA SER A 141 -18.41 -11.81 14.32
C SER A 141 -17.22 -12.63 14.81
N TRP A 142 -16.36 -12.09 15.68
CA TRP A 142 -15.11 -12.75 16.06
C TRP A 142 -15.35 -13.91 17.03
N PRO A 143 -14.78 -15.11 16.76
CA PRO A 143 -14.95 -16.26 17.63
C PRO A 143 -14.16 -16.09 18.93
N VAL A 144 -14.81 -16.38 20.07
CA VAL A 144 -14.17 -16.38 21.39
C VAL A 144 -13.48 -17.72 21.65
N GLY A 145 -12.25 -17.69 22.16
CA GLY A 145 -11.47 -18.86 22.56
C GLY A 145 -10.85 -19.69 21.43
N ALA A 146 -11.27 -19.48 20.19
CA ALA A 146 -10.76 -20.20 19.03
C ALA A 146 -9.79 -19.34 18.19
N PRO A 147 -8.71 -19.94 17.64
CA PRO A 147 -7.80 -19.20 16.75
C PRO A 147 -8.46 -18.89 15.40
N PHE A 148 -8.37 -17.64 14.96
CA PHE A 148 -8.83 -17.21 13.64
C PHE A 148 -7.78 -16.32 12.94
N ALA A 149 -7.91 -16.16 11.63
CA ALA A 149 -7.08 -15.26 10.84
C ALA A 149 -7.70 -13.86 10.88
N LEU A 150 -6.93 -12.85 11.35
CA LEU A 150 -7.44 -11.48 11.48
C LEU A 150 -7.54 -10.75 10.13
N ARG A 151 -6.66 -11.07 9.15
CA ARG A 151 -6.61 -10.37 7.87
C ARG A 151 -7.93 -10.38 7.08
N PRO A 152 -8.70 -11.48 6.97
CA PRO A 152 -10.03 -11.42 6.34
C PRO A 152 -10.97 -10.42 7.02
N HIS A 153 -10.92 -10.29 8.34
CA HIS A 153 -11.72 -9.31 9.09
C HIS A 153 -11.28 -7.88 8.80
N THR A 154 -9.95 -7.61 8.79
CA THR A 154 -9.45 -6.28 8.41
C THR A 154 -9.76 -5.95 6.94
N GLN A 155 -9.82 -6.95 6.05
CA GLN A 155 -10.27 -6.74 4.66
C GLN A 155 -11.74 -6.32 4.59
N ARG A 156 -12.64 -6.98 5.33
CA ARG A 156 -14.06 -6.56 5.37
C ARG A 156 -14.22 -5.15 5.95
N ILE A 157 -13.47 -4.80 7.00
CA ILE A 157 -13.48 -3.44 7.55
C ILE A 157 -13.09 -2.43 6.47
N THR A 158 -11.90 -2.57 5.87
CA THR A 158 -11.37 -1.60 4.90
C THR A 158 -12.18 -1.56 3.60
N LEU A 159 -12.77 -2.70 3.18
CA LEU A 159 -13.65 -2.75 2.02
C LEU A 159 -14.95 -1.99 2.28
N ALA A 160 -15.60 -2.24 3.41
CA ALA A 160 -16.82 -1.53 3.77
C ALA A 160 -16.60 -0.02 3.96
N VAL A 161 -15.45 0.37 4.51
CA VAL A 161 -15.03 1.78 4.63
C VAL A 161 -14.84 2.40 3.25
N ILE A 162 -14.04 1.77 2.37
CA ILE A 162 -13.76 2.32 1.04
C ILE A 162 -15.02 2.42 0.18
N MET A 163 -15.93 1.43 0.26
CA MET A 163 -17.20 1.46 -0.47
C MET A 163 -18.08 2.63 -0.06
N ARG A 164 -18.19 2.91 1.24
CA ARG A 164 -18.96 4.03 1.75
C ARG A 164 -18.27 5.36 1.47
N ALA A 165 -16.94 5.43 1.62
CA ALA A 165 -16.18 6.64 1.35
C ALA A 165 -16.09 6.97 -0.16
N VAL A 166 -15.94 5.94 -1.03
CA VAL A 166 -15.75 6.15 -2.47
C VAL A 166 -17.08 6.27 -3.20
N PHE A 167 -18.03 5.37 -2.95
CA PHE A 167 -19.30 5.34 -3.67
C PHE A 167 -20.47 5.88 -2.86
N GLY A 168 -20.30 6.15 -1.56
CA GLY A 168 -21.40 6.54 -0.69
C GLY A 168 -22.52 5.49 -0.62
N VAL A 169 -22.20 4.21 -0.83
CA VAL A 169 -23.14 3.09 -0.79
C VAL A 169 -23.31 2.66 0.65
N HIS A 170 -24.56 2.67 1.13
CA HIS A 170 -24.94 2.23 2.49
C HIS A 170 -25.83 0.99 2.49
N ASP A 171 -26.33 0.58 1.32
CA ASP A 171 -27.18 -0.60 1.14
C ASP A 171 -26.37 -1.88 1.29
N GLU A 172 -26.78 -2.76 2.20
CA GLU A 172 -26.03 -3.99 2.55
C GLU A 172 -26.02 -5.01 1.38
N ASP A 173 -27.10 -5.11 0.59
CA ASP A 173 -27.14 -6.06 -0.54
C ASP A 173 -26.17 -5.62 -1.65
N ARG A 174 -26.07 -4.32 -1.88
CA ARG A 174 -25.09 -3.75 -2.83
C ARG A 174 -23.67 -3.92 -2.34
N LEU A 175 -23.41 -3.71 -1.04
CA LEU A 175 -22.11 -3.97 -0.43
C LEU A 175 -21.69 -5.43 -0.57
N ASN A 176 -22.59 -6.37 -0.29
CA ASN A 176 -22.36 -7.82 -0.42
C ASN A 176 -22.11 -8.23 -1.89
N ARG A 177 -22.91 -7.69 -2.84
CA ARG A 177 -22.69 -7.92 -4.28
C ARG A 177 -21.30 -7.47 -4.69
N PHE A 178 -20.90 -6.29 -4.27
CA PHE A 178 -19.59 -5.73 -4.59
C PHE A 178 -18.45 -6.54 -3.96
N GLU A 179 -18.58 -6.94 -2.69
CA GLU A 179 -17.59 -7.79 -2.00
C GLU A 179 -17.30 -9.05 -2.82
N GLY A 180 -18.32 -9.75 -3.28
CA GLY A 180 -18.17 -10.93 -4.13
C GLY A 180 -17.47 -10.64 -5.47
N LEU A 181 -17.74 -9.49 -6.08
CA LEU A 181 -17.10 -9.07 -7.35
C LEU A 181 -15.62 -8.74 -7.13
N ILE A 182 -15.27 -7.97 -6.09
CA ILE A 182 -13.88 -7.60 -5.81
C ILE A 182 -13.04 -8.79 -5.37
N GLU A 183 -13.59 -9.73 -4.60
CA GLU A 183 -12.91 -10.97 -4.23
C GLU A 183 -12.61 -11.81 -5.46
N THR A 184 -13.59 -12.02 -6.33
CA THR A 184 -13.43 -12.76 -7.59
C THR A 184 -12.37 -12.11 -8.49
N PHE A 185 -12.38 -10.79 -8.61
CA PHE A 185 -11.39 -10.03 -9.36
C PHE A 185 -9.99 -10.15 -8.75
N ALA A 186 -9.84 -9.96 -7.43
CA ALA A 186 -8.57 -10.04 -6.73
C ALA A 186 -7.90 -11.42 -6.83
N GLU A 187 -8.69 -12.50 -6.83
CA GLU A 187 -8.18 -13.85 -7.06
C GLU A 187 -7.58 -14.04 -8.46
N ARG A 188 -8.16 -13.40 -9.48
CA ARG A 188 -7.75 -13.56 -10.88
C ARG A 188 -6.62 -12.61 -11.26
N VAL A 189 -6.64 -11.38 -10.75
CA VAL A 189 -5.65 -10.36 -11.09
C VAL A 189 -4.24 -10.78 -10.70
N GLY A 190 -4.06 -11.40 -9.52
CA GLY A 190 -2.76 -11.82 -9.03
C GLY A 190 -2.02 -12.81 -9.95
N LEU A 191 -2.76 -13.73 -10.56
CA LEU A 191 -2.19 -14.68 -11.52
C LEU A 191 -1.74 -13.98 -12.81
N ILE A 192 -2.55 -13.06 -13.34
CA ILE A 192 -2.30 -12.35 -14.59
C ILE A 192 -1.17 -11.33 -14.45
N THR A 193 -1.08 -10.64 -13.30
CA THR A 193 -0.01 -9.67 -13.01
C THR A 193 1.33 -10.37 -12.78
N SER A 194 1.34 -11.50 -12.07
CA SER A 194 2.56 -12.25 -11.78
C SER A 194 3.13 -13.01 -12.98
N PHE A 195 2.28 -13.44 -13.92
CA PHE A 195 2.66 -14.26 -15.06
C PHE A 195 2.12 -13.67 -16.37
N PRO A 196 2.78 -12.65 -16.96
CA PRO A 196 2.33 -12.00 -18.21
C PRO A 196 2.14 -12.97 -19.38
N ALA A 197 2.84 -14.09 -19.40
CA ALA A 197 2.66 -15.15 -20.42
C ALA A 197 1.24 -15.75 -20.43
N LEU A 198 0.49 -15.63 -19.32
CA LEU A 198 -0.91 -16.07 -19.23
C LEU A 198 -1.91 -15.06 -19.80
N ARG A 199 -1.46 -13.89 -20.22
CA ARG A 199 -2.27 -12.86 -20.90
C ARG A 199 -2.53 -13.23 -22.39
N ARG A 200 -2.83 -14.51 -22.63
CA ARG A 200 -3.12 -15.06 -23.94
C ARG A 200 -4.48 -15.72 -23.94
N ASN A 201 -5.17 -15.62 -25.08
CA ASN A 201 -6.42 -16.34 -25.26
C ASN A 201 -6.15 -17.84 -25.39
N LEU A 202 -6.33 -18.57 -24.29
CA LEU A 202 -6.24 -20.03 -24.20
C LEU A 202 -7.64 -20.67 -24.17
N GLY A 203 -8.63 -20.04 -24.83
CA GLY A 203 -10.03 -20.46 -24.84
C GLY A 203 -10.85 -19.90 -23.66
N PRO A 204 -12.17 -20.18 -23.64
CA PRO A 204 -13.12 -19.55 -22.71
C PRO A 204 -12.90 -19.89 -21.23
N PHE A 205 -12.20 -20.97 -20.94
CA PHE A 205 -11.86 -21.42 -19.57
C PHE A 205 -10.42 -21.08 -19.18
N GLY A 206 -9.65 -20.45 -20.07
CA GLY A 206 -8.27 -20.05 -19.80
C GLY A 206 -8.16 -18.97 -18.71
N PRO A 207 -6.97 -18.80 -18.09
CA PRO A 207 -6.74 -17.81 -17.04
C PRO A 207 -7.10 -16.39 -17.47
N TRP A 208 -6.74 -16.01 -18.70
CA TRP A 208 -7.05 -14.69 -19.27
C TRP A 208 -8.56 -14.47 -19.41
N ALA A 209 -9.29 -15.42 -19.98
CA ALA A 209 -10.74 -15.30 -20.17
C ALA A 209 -11.49 -15.23 -18.83
N ARG A 210 -11.01 -15.94 -17.80
CA ARG A 210 -11.58 -15.86 -16.44
C ARG A 210 -11.31 -14.49 -15.80
N PHE A 211 -10.12 -13.94 -16.00
CA PHE A 211 -9.79 -12.60 -15.54
C PHE A 211 -10.65 -11.55 -16.23
N VAL A 212 -10.78 -11.61 -17.56
CA VAL A 212 -11.59 -10.65 -18.33
C VAL A 212 -13.04 -10.64 -17.83
N ARG A 213 -13.67 -11.82 -17.66
CA ARG A 213 -15.04 -11.89 -17.11
C ARG A 213 -15.16 -11.33 -15.69
N ALA A 214 -14.17 -11.56 -14.82
CA ALA A 214 -14.18 -11.00 -13.47
C ALA A 214 -14.06 -9.46 -13.53
N ARG A 215 -13.23 -8.93 -14.44
CA ARG A 215 -13.11 -7.49 -14.68
C ARG A 215 -14.40 -6.90 -15.23
N GLU A 216 -14.99 -7.52 -16.25
CA GLU A 216 -16.24 -7.06 -16.85
C GLU A 216 -17.38 -6.98 -15.83
N GLY A 217 -17.53 -7.97 -14.93
CA GLY A 217 -18.52 -7.92 -13.87
C GLY A 217 -18.29 -6.80 -12.83
N LEU A 218 -17.03 -6.48 -12.55
CA LEU A 218 -16.68 -5.34 -11.70
C LEU A 218 -16.94 -4.01 -12.42
N ASP A 219 -16.56 -3.93 -13.70
CA ASP A 219 -16.77 -2.74 -14.54
C ASP A 219 -18.26 -2.40 -14.68
N GLU A 220 -19.10 -3.41 -14.91
CA GLU A 220 -20.56 -3.26 -14.99
C GLU A 220 -21.12 -2.64 -13.71
N PHE A 221 -20.72 -3.14 -12.55
CA PHE A 221 -21.12 -2.56 -11.27
C PHE A 221 -20.69 -1.09 -11.14
N ILE A 222 -19.45 -0.77 -11.50
CA ILE A 222 -18.93 0.61 -11.39
C ILE A 222 -19.67 1.55 -12.34
N TYR A 223 -19.94 1.13 -13.59
CA TYR A 223 -20.72 1.94 -14.51
C TYR A 223 -22.17 2.12 -14.07
N GLU A 224 -22.79 1.11 -13.44
CA GLU A 224 -24.11 1.24 -12.78
C GLU A 224 -24.08 2.33 -11.71
N GLU A 225 -23.05 2.34 -10.84
CA GLU A 225 -22.89 3.36 -9.78
C GLU A 225 -22.69 4.77 -10.34
N ILE A 226 -21.86 4.92 -11.39
CA ILE A 226 -21.66 6.19 -12.09
C ILE A 226 -22.98 6.71 -12.65
N ALA A 227 -23.75 5.86 -13.35
CA ALA A 227 -25.02 6.23 -13.96
C ALA A 227 -26.06 6.63 -12.91
N LEU A 228 -26.19 5.85 -11.82
CA LEU A 228 -27.09 6.15 -10.71
C LEU A 228 -26.76 7.49 -10.06
N ARG A 229 -25.48 7.73 -9.76
CA ARG A 229 -25.05 8.99 -9.15
C ARG A 229 -25.28 10.20 -10.07
N ARG A 230 -25.08 10.05 -11.38
CA ARG A 230 -25.38 11.12 -12.34
C ARG A 230 -26.85 11.52 -12.38
N SER A 231 -27.75 10.56 -12.17
CA SER A 231 -29.19 10.78 -12.16
C SER A 231 -29.74 11.29 -10.80
N GLU A 232 -28.94 11.21 -9.72
CA GLU A 232 -29.35 11.57 -8.37
C GLU A 232 -29.50 13.11 -8.25
N VAL A 233 -30.64 13.55 -7.68
CA VAL A 233 -30.90 14.96 -7.36
C VAL A 233 -30.18 15.30 -6.05
N GLY A 234 -29.49 16.43 -6.00
CA GLY A 234 -28.73 16.84 -4.81
C GLY A 234 -27.33 16.19 -4.68
N ARG A 235 -26.85 15.55 -5.73
CA ARG A 235 -25.52 14.92 -5.74
C ARG A 235 -24.37 15.88 -5.43
N GLU A 236 -24.60 17.18 -5.67
CA GLU A 236 -23.62 18.24 -5.42
C GLU A 236 -23.36 18.46 -3.93
N GLU A 237 -24.27 18.04 -3.06
CA GLU A 237 -24.16 18.14 -1.60
C GLU A 237 -23.44 16.92 -0.99
N ARG A 238 -23.14 15.90 -1.81
CA ARG A 238 -22.45 14.69 -1.36
C ARG A 238 -20.94 14.86 -1.37
N ASP A 239 -20.29 14.23 -0.42
CA ASP A 239 -18.87 14.33 -0.15
C ASP A 239 -18.08 13.01 -0.42
N ASP A 240 -18.77 11.99 -0.95
CA ASP A 240 -18.08 10.76 -1.40
C ASP A 240 -17.22 11.01 -2.66
N VAL A 241 -16.19 10.16 -2.82
CA VAL A 241 -15.18 10.34 -3.88
C VAL A 241 -15.82 10.37 -5.27
N LEU A 242 -16.79 9.49 -5.58
CA LEU A 242 -17.47 9.44 -6.87
C LEU A 242 -18.19 10.76 -7.16
N SER A 243 -18.92 11.31 -6.18
CA SER A 243 -19.60 12.61 -6.33
C SER A 243 -18.62 13.75 -6.59
N LEU A 244 -17.50 13.76 -5.88
CA LEU A 244 -16.44 14.78 -6.08
C LEU A 244 -15.77 14.64 -7.45
N LEU A 245 -15.51 13.42 -7.94
CA LEU A 245 -14.95 13.20 -9.27
C LEU A 245 -15.94 13.57 -10.39
N LEU A 246 -17.22 13.33 -10.22
CA LEU A 246 -18.25 13.78 -11.18
C LEU A 246 -18.37 15.30 -11.30
N GLN A 247 -18.03 16.04 -10.22
CA GLN A 247 -17.98 17.51 -10.20
C GLN A 247 -16.64 18.04 -10.73
N ALA A 248 -15.58 17.26 -10.65
CA ALA A 248 -14.25 17.65 -11.06
C ALA A 248 -14.19 18.00 -12.57
N ARG A 249 -13.32 18.95 -12.92
CA ARG A 249 -13.13 19.40 -14.29
C ARG A 249 -11.64 19.41 -14.63
N HIS A 250 -11.34 19.01 -15.84
CA HIS A 250 -10.02 19.23 -16.44
C HIS A 250 -9.73 20.73 -16.61
N GLU A 251 -8.48 21.08 -16.92
CA GLU A 251 -8.06 22.48 -17.09
C GLU A 251 -8.78 23.19 -18.26
N ASP A 252 -9.30 22.43 -19.25
CA ASP A 252 -10.12 22.92 -20.36
C ASP A 252 -11.62 23.01 -20.03
N GLY A 253 -12.01 22.70 -18.78
CA GLY A 253 -13.40 22.72 -18.34
C GLY A 253 -14.20 21.45 -18.64
N SER A 254 -13.64 20.46 -19.35
CA SER A 254 -14.32 19.20 -19.65
C SER A 254 -14.47 18.32 -18.39
N PRO A 255 -15.58 17.56 -18.26
CA PRO A 255 -15.72 16.56 -17.20
C PRO A 255 -14.84 15.35 -17.47
N MET A 256 -14.60 14.54 -16.45
CA MET A 256 -14.01 13.19 -16.61
C MET A 256 -14.95 12.30 -17.45
N SER A 257 -14.38 11.52 -18.36
CA SER A 257 -15.12 10.48 -19.09
C SER A 257 -15.51 9.30 -18.19
N ASP A 258 -16.40 8.43 -18.63
CA ASP A 258 -16.81 7.25 -17.87
C ASP A 258 -15.65 6.26 -17.73
N GLU A 259 -14.80 6.17 -18.74
CA GLU A 259 -13.59 5.34 -18.71
C GLU A 259 -12.57 5.87 -17.71
N GLU A 260 -12.34 7.19 -17.68
CA GLU A 260 -11.47 7.83 -16.68
C GLU A 260 -12.00 7.60 -15.25
N LEU A 261 -13.31 7.81 -15.04
CA LEU A 261 -13.95 7.55 -13.74
C LEU A 261 -13.81 6.08 -13.34
N ARG A 262 -14.10 5.16 -14.26
CA ARG A 262 -13.98 3.72 -14.02
C ARG A 262 -12.55 3.34 -13.59
N ASP A 263 -11.54 3.79 -14.33
CA ASP A 263 -10.14 3.45 -14.10
C ASP A 263 -9.65 4.00 -12.75
N GLU A 264 -10.05 5.22 -12.40
CA GLU A 264 -9.69 5.80 -11.11
C GLU A 264 -10.45 5.17 -9.94
N LEU A 265 -11.72 4.83 -10.10
CA LEU A 265 -12.50 4.15 -9.05
C LEU A 265 -11.93 2.74 -8.78
N VAL A 266 -11.61 1.96 -9.81
CA VAL A 266 -10.91 0.66 -9.66
C VAL A 266 -9.55 0.85 -8.98
N THR A 267 -8.83 1.90 -9.34
CA THR A 267 -7.52 2.22 -8.76
C THR A 267 -7.64 2.51 -7.27
N VAL A 268 -8.56 3.38 -6.87
CA VAL A 268 -8.79 3.75 -5.46
C VAL A 268 -9.24 2.55 -4.64
N LEU A 269 -10.16 1.74 -5.18
CA LEU A 269 -10.62 0.51 -4.55
C LEU A 269 -9.48 -0.49 -4.31
N GLY A 270 -8.76 -0.83 -5.38
CA GLY A 270 -7.67 -1.81 -5.30
C GLY A 270 -6.53 -1.35 -4.39
N ALA A 271 -6.17 -0.06 -4.46
CA ALA A 271 -5.08 0.50 -3.68
C ALA A 271 -5.45 0.69 -2.19
N GLY A 272 -6.68 1.14 -1.89
CA GLY A 272 -7.08 1.49 -0.52
C GLY A 272 -7.46 0.30 0.34
N HIS A 273 -8.16 -0.69 -0.22
CA HIS A 273 -8.66 -1.85 0.52
C HIS A 273 -7.54 -2.80 0.98
N GLU A 274 -6.83 -3.42 0.04
CA GLU A 274 -5.90 -4.52 0.32
C GLU A 274 -4.68 -4.07 1.13
N THR A 275 -4.17 -2.87 0.87
CA THR A 275 -2.95 -2.38 1.50
C THR A 275 -3.16 -2.05 2.97
N THR A 276 -4.23 -1.31 3.30
CA THR A 276 -4.55 -0.94 4.69
C THR A 276 -4.95 -2.16 5.52
N ALA A 277 -5.74 -3.08 4.95
CA ALA A 277 -6.07 -4.35 5.61
C ALA A 277 -4.83 -5.18 5.97
N THR A 278 -3.88 -5.24 5.07
CA THR A 278 -2.60 -5.95 5.29
C THR A 278 -1.74 -5.25 6.34
N ALA A 279 -1.67 -3.92 6.32
CA ALA A 279 -0.96 -3.14 7.35
C ALA A 279 -1.56 -3.34 8.75
N LEU A 280 -2.89 -3.33 8.88
CA LEU A 280 -3.61 -3.61 10.13
C LEU A 280 -3.33 -5.03 10.65
N ALA A 281 -3.36 -6.02 9.77
CA ALA A 281 -3.03 -7.39 10.13
C ALA A 281 -1.58 -7.50 10.63
N TRP A 282 -0.63 -6.82 10.00
CA TRP A 282 0.76 -6.75 10.45
C TRP A 282 0.92 -5.99 11.77
N ALA A 283 0.17 -4.91 12.00
CA ALA A 283 0.20 -4.17 13.26
C ALA A 283 -0.15 -5.10 14.43
N MET A 284 -1.25 -5.83 14.33
CA MET A 284 -1.67 -6.77 15.37
C MET A 284 -0.68 -7.94 15.51
N GLU A 285 -0.19 -8.48 14.39
CA GLU A 285 0.80 -9.56 14.40
C GLU A 285 2.08 -9.16 15.13
N ARG A 286 2.56 -7.93 14.96
CA ARG A 286 3.73 -7.39 15.67
C ARG A 286 3.45 -7.05 17.11
N LEU A 287 2.37 -6.31 17.40
CA LEU A 287 2.00 -5.90 18.75
C LEU A 287 1.82 -7.08 19.70
N LEU A 288 1.13 -8.14 19.27
CA LEU A 288 0.91 -9.33 20.09
C LEU A 288 2.19 -10.13 20.41
N ARG A 289 3.31 -9.80 19.78
CA ARG A 289 4.65 -10.36 20.03
C ARG A 289 5.62 -9.35 20.62
N ALA A 290 5.16 -8.14 20.87
CA ALA A 290 5.90 -7.06 21.53
C ALA A 290 5.14 -6.58 22.78
N PRO A 291 5.12 -7.38 23.87
CA PRO A 291 4.24 -7.13 25.02
C PRO A 291 4.47 -5.77 25.69
N ARG A 292 5.71 -5.25 25.68
CA ARG A 292 6.02 -3.91 26.22
C ARG A 292 5.36 -2.82 25.36
N ALA A 293 5.49 -2.91 24.03
CA ALA A 293 4.86 -1.95 23.12
C ALA A 293 3.33 -2.02 23.21
N LEU A 294 2.76 -3.24 23.31
CA LEU A 294 1.30 -3.41 23.45
C LEU A 294 0.78 -2.81 24.77
N ALA A 295 1.46 -3.04 25.89
CA ALA A 295 1.08 -2.47 27.19
C ALA A 295 1.09 -0.94 27.14
N ARG A 296 2.19 -0.34 26.67
CA ARG A 296 2.33 1.10 26.54
C ARG A 296 1.29 1.71 25.59
N LEU A 297 0.98 1.02 24.47
CA LEU A 297 -0.07 1.48 23.56
C LEU A 297 -1.46 1.49 24.22
N ARG A 298 -1.79 0.46 25.02
CA ARG A 298 -3.04 0.42 25.77
C ARG A 298 -3.12 1.53 26.82
N GLU A 299 -2.03 1.82 27.52
CA GLU A 299 -1.92 2.93 28.47
C GLU A 299 -2.14 4.29 27.77
N SER A 300 -1.47 4.51 26.63
CA SER A 300 -1.62 5.73 25.83
C SER A 300 -3.06 5.90 25.32
N ILE A 301 -3.69 4.83 24.82
CA ILE A 301 -5.10 4.86 24.37
C ILE A 301 -6.02 5.20 25.56
N ALA A 302 -5.82 4.59 26.74
CA ALA A 302 -6.62 4.85 27.93
C ALA A 302 -6.46 6.29 28.45
N ALA A 303 -5.28 6.89 28.25
CA ALA A 303 -5.00 8.29 28.59
C ALA A 303 -5.50 9.29 27.50
N GLY A 304 -6.02 8.81 26.38
CA GLY A 304 -6.44 9.66 25.25
C GLY A 304 -5.28 10.24 24.44
N GLU A 305 -4.06 9.68 24.58
CA GLU A 305 -2.87 10.16 23.88
C GLU A 305 -2.76 9.54 22.47
N GLU A 306 -2.40 10.36 21.48
CA GLU A 306 -2.28 9.92 20.07
C GLU A 306 -0.85 9.55 19.66
N ASP A 307 0.16 10.08 20.36
CA ASP A 307 1.56 10.03 19.89
C ASP A 307 2.08 8.60 19.78
N TYR A 308 1.81 7.77 20.79
CA TYR A 308 2.27 6.39 20.77
C TYR A 308 1.50 5.53 19.77
N LEU A 309 0.25 5.82 19.52
CA LEU A 309 -0.56 5.18 18.47
C LEU A 309 -0.03 5.55 17.08
N ASN A 310 0.28 6.83 16.84
CA ASN A 310 0.92 7.31 15.61
C ASN A 310 2.28 6.64 15.39
N ALA A 311 3.10 6.56 16.43
CA ALA A 311 4.40 5.90 16.42
C ALA A 311 4.28 4.40 16.10
N THR A 312 3.27 3.73 16.65
CA THR A 312 2.97 2.31 16.39
C THR A 312 2.60 2.06 14.93
N VAL A 313 1.78 2.92 14.32
CA VAL A 313 1.45 2.84 12.90
C VAL A 313 2.70 2.99 12.04
N LYS A 314 3.53 4.00 12.31
CA LYS A 314 4.78 4.24 11.58
C LYS A 314 5.76 3.08 11.70
N GLU A 315 5.95 2.54 12.90
CA GLU A 315 6.81 1.38 13.13
C GLU A 315 6.29 0.12 12.43
N THR A 316 4.97 -0.07 12.39
CA THR A 316 4.36 -1.17 11.63
C THR A 316 4.74 -1.09 10.16
N LEU A 317 4.58 0.08 9.55
CA LEU A 317 4.89 0.31 8.14
C LEU A 317 6.39 0.24 7.83
N ARG A 318 7.26 0.57 8.82
CA ARG A 318 8.70 0.34 8.71
C ARG A 318 9.05 -1.15 8.78
N ALA A 319 8.61 -1.83 9.85
CA ALA A 319 8.99 -3.20 10.13
C ALA A 319 8.33 -4.22 9.19
N ARG A 320 7.17 -3.88 8.63
CA ARG A 320 6.41 -4.71 7.69
C ARG A 320 5.83 -3.84 6.58
N PRO A 321 6.69 -3.32 5.69
CA PRO A 321 6.22 -2.56 4.54
C PRO A 321 5.31 -3.45 3.69
N VAL A 322 4.11 -2.93 3.39
CA VAL A 322 3.12 -3.64 2.57
C VAL A 322 3.59 -3.76 1.13
N ILE A 323 4.20 -2.68 0.61
CA ILE A 323 4.87 -2.64 -0.68
C ILE A 323 6.38 -2.65 -0.43
N VAL A 324 7.09 -3.54 -1.13
CA VAL A 324 8.50 -3.82 -0.86
C VAL A 324 9.46 -2.92 -1.63
N ASP A 325 9.02 -2.43 -2.76
CA ASP A 325 9.76 -1.52 -3.64
C ASP A 325 8.82 -0.73 -4.54
N VAL A 326 9.31 0.36 -5.14
CA VAL A 326 8.59 1.14 -6.14
C VAL A 326 9.52 1.46 -7.31
N ALA A 327 9.00 1.23 -8.53
CA ALA A 327 9.78 1.29 -9.75
C ALA A 327 9.69 2.65 -10.45
N ARG A 328 10.76 2.95 -11.20
CA ARG A 328 10.81 3.94 -12.28
C ARG A 328 11.45 3.28 -13.50
N LYS A 329 10.95 3.57 -14.68
CA LYS A 329 11.62 3.21 -15.94
C LYS A 329 12.30 4.44 -16.50
N LEU A 330 13.60 4.33 -16.82
CA LEU A 330 14.37 5.43 -17.39
C LEU A 330 14.01 5.61 -18.87
N THR A 331 13.70 6.85 -19.26
CA THR A 331 13.43 7.19 -20.67
C THR A 331 14.68 7.61 -21.42
N ALA A 332 15.73 8.05 -20.69
CA ALA A 332 17.02 8.47 -21.22
C ALA A 332 18.18 7.89 -20.39
N PRO A 333 19.41 7.83 -20.93
CA PRO A 333 20.59 7.48 -20.16
C PRO A 333 20.74 8.38 -18.92
N THR A 334 20.97 7.78 -17.76
CA THR A 334 20.97 8.48 -16.46
C THR A 334 22.06 7.92 -15.55
N THR A 335 22.82 8.81 -14.91
CA THR A 335 23.81 8.40 -13.91
C THR A 335 23.20 8.34 -12.52
N ILE A 336 23.24 7.18 -11.87
CA ILE A 336 22.74 6.95 -10.51
C ILE A 336 23.82 6.22 -9.72
N GLY A 337 24.24 6.79 -8.57
CA GLY A 337 25.26 6.21 -7.71
C GLY A 337 26.60 5.94 -8.43
N GLY A 338 26.96 6.77 -9.40
CA GLY A 338 28.17 6.62 -10.19
C GLY A 338 28.09 5.62 -11.36
N TYR A 339 26.91 5.00 -11.58
CA TYR A 339 26.67 4.08 -12.70
C TYR A 339 25.86 4.75 -13.79
N GLU A 340 26.32 4.67 -15.03
CA GLU A 340 25.58 5.13 -16.21
C GLU A 340 24.59 4.06 -16.66
N LEU A 341 23.29 4.29 -16.40
CA LEU A 341 22.19 3.39 -16.73
C LEU A 341 21.57 3.81 -18.05
N ARG A 342 21.27 2.83 -18.92
CA ARG A 342 20.68 3.09 -20.24
C ARG A 342 19.18 3.40 -20.13
N ALA A 343 18.62 4.08 -21.14
CA ALA A 343 17.18 4.16 -21.34
C ALA A 343 16.56 2.76 -21.32
N GLY A 344 15.34 2.64 -20.78
CA GLY A 344 14.62 1.37 -20.59
C GLY A 344 15.01 0.61 -19.31
N THR A 345 16.02 1.04 -18.55
CA THR A 345 16.41 0.42 -17.28
C THR A 345 15.33 0.69 -16.23
N PHE A 346 14.91 -0.34 -15.50
CA PHE A 346 14.09 -0.20 -14.31
C PHE A 346 14.98 0.09 -13.10
N VAL A 347 14.66 1.18 -12.40
CA VAL A 347 15.30 1.57 -11.12
C VAL A 347 14.25 1.50 -10.03
N LEU A 348 14.52 0.74 -8.97
CA LEU A 348 13.58 0.48 -7.88
C LEU A 348 14.14 1.03 -6.57
N ALA A 349 13.36 1.89 -5.90
CA ALA A 349 13.63 2.24 -4.51
C ALA A 349 13.26 1.04 -3.62
N ALA A 350 14.26 0.44 -2.97
CA ALA A 350 14.14 -0.77 -2.18
C ALA A 350 13.63 -0.45 -0.77
N ILE A 351 12.33 -0.20 -0.60
CA ILE A 351 11.69 0.16 0.68
C ILE A 351 12.10 -0.82 1.79
N ALA A 352 11.99 -2.12 1.51
CA ALA A 352 12.33 -3.14 2.47
C ALA A 352 13.81 -3.10 2.90
N ALA A 353 14.74 -2.98 1.94
CA ALA A 353 16.16 -2.94 2.26
C ALA A 353 16.52 -1.66 3.06
N LEU A 354 15.95 -0.52 2.67
CA LEU A 354 16.16 0.77 3.32
C LEU A 354 15.66 0.76 4.77
N HIS A 355 14.45 0.26 5.02
CA HIS A 355 13.85 0.19 6.34
C HIS A 355 14.55 -0.79 7.31
N TYR A 356 15.40 -1.67 6.79
CA TYR A 356 16.17 -2.64 7.57
C TYR A 356 17.67 -2.30 7.64
N ARG A 357 18.07 -1.10 7.22
CA ARG A 357 19.43 -0.59 7.43
C ARG A 357 19.66 -0.27 8.90
N GLU A 358 20.72 -0.83 9.48
CA GLU A 358 21.03 -0.70 10.90
C GLU A 358 21.54 0.70 11.27
N ASP A 359 22.21 1.39 10.32
CA ASP A 359 22.67 2.76 10.46
C ASP A 359 21.53 3.79 10.47
N LEU A 360 20.39 3.49 9.81
CA LEU A 360 19.20 4.33 9.79
C LEU A 360 18.20 3.96 10.92
N PHE A 361 18.06 2.68 11.18
CA PHE A 361 17.15 2.11 12.17
C PHE A 361 17.90 1.08 13.03
N PRO A 362 18.59 1.47 14.11
CA PRO A 362 19.30 0.54 14.99
C PRO A 362 18.39 -0.58 15.46
N GLU A 363 18.87 -1.83 15.49
CA GLU A 363 18.09 -3.03 15.80
C GLU A 363 16.81 -3.15 14.94
N PRO A 364 16.94 -3.19 13.59
CA PRO A 364 15.80 -3.04 12.68
C PRO A 364 14.80 -4.19 12.75
N GLU A 365 15.18 -5.34 13.29
CA GLU A 365 14.30 -6.49 13.51
C GLU A 365 13.34 -6.28 14.70
N GLU A 366 13.69 -5.42 15.66
CA GLU A 366 12.86 -5.10 16.82
C GLU A 366 11.70 -4.19 16.43
N PHE A 367 10.52 -4.53 16.94
CA PHE A 367 9.33 -3.68 16.82
C PHE A 367 9.33 -2.68 17.98
N ARG A 368 9.75 -1.44 17.68
CA ARG A 368 9.97 -0.38 18.67
C ARG A 368 9.35 0.95 18.21
N PRO A 369 8.08 1.20 18.56
CA PRO A 369 7.38 2.45 18.21
C PRO A 369 8.11 3.71 18.68
N GLU A 370 8.85 3.63 19.78
CA GLU A 370 9.64 4.72 20.37
C GLU A 370 10.57 5.42 19.36
N ARG A 371 10.98 4.74 18.29
CA ARG A 371 11.79 5.34 17.20
C ARG A 371 11.13 6.55 16.56
N PHE A 372 9.81 6.65 16.66
CA PHE A 372 9.02 7.68 16.01
C PHE A 372 8.43 8.72 16.98
N LEU A 373 8.81 8.68 18.27
CA LEU A 373 8.39 9.67 19.27
C LEU A 373 9.30 10.90 19.28
N ASP A 374 10.63 10.71 19.21
CA ASP A 374 11.61 11.74 19.49
C ASP A 374 12.12 12.50 18.25
N GLY A 375 11.57 12.25 17.07
CA GLY A 375 12.01 12.91 15.86
C GLY A 375 11.23 12.53 14.60
N LYS A 376 11.37 13.37 13.59
CA LYS A 376 10.92 13.02 12.23
C LYS A 376 11.99 12.09 11.62
N ALA A 377 11.61 10.87 11.29
CA ALA A 377 12.44 10.06 10.42
C ALA A 377 12.75 10.86 9.14
N ASP A 378 13.98 10.74 8.62
CA ASP A 378 14.33 11.33 7.33
C ASP A 378 13.29 10.91 6.28
N ASN A 379 12.78 11.90 5.52
CA ASN A 379 11.72 11.68 4.54
C ASN A 379 12.08 10.67 3.45
N TYR A 380 13.36 10.38 3.25
CA TYR A 380 13.85 9.41 2.27
C TYR A 380 14.45 8.15 2.90
N ALA A 381 14.58 8.10 4.23
CA ALA A 381 14.88 6.89 4.98
C ALA A 381 13.61 6.08 5.33
N TRP A 382 12.49 6.76 5.62
CA TRP A 382 11.19 6.15 5.90
C TRP A 382 10.20 6.44 4.78
N ILE A 383 10.05 5.50 3.86
CA ILE A 383 9.30 5.68 2.60
C ILE A 383 8.22 4.63 2.34
N PRO A 384 7.39 4.22 3.32
CA PRO A 384 6.37 3.19 3.11
C PRO A 384 5.31 3.62 2.07
N PHE A 385 5.16 4.91 1.85
CA PHE A 385 4.24 5.54 0.89
C PHE A 385 4.95 6.05 -0.37
N GLY A 386 6.19 5.63 -0.62
CA GLY A 386 6.99 6.18 -1.71
C GLY A 386 7.36 7.66 -1.50
N GLY A 387 7.60 8.39 -2.60
CA GLY A 387 8.03 9.79 -2.51
C GLY A 387 7.88 10.58 -3.80
N GLY A 388 8.20 11.89 -3.70
CA GLY A 388 8.10 12.83 -4.81
C GLY A 388 6.67 13.03 -5.29
N VAL A 389 6.50 13.38 -6.55
CA VAL A 389 5.17 13.59 -7.19
C VAL A 389 4.32 12.32 -7.26
N ARG A 390 4.92 11.16 -7.01
CA ARG A 390 4.27 9.83 -6.99
C ARG A 390 3.98 9.31 -5.58
N ARG A 391 4.18 10.13 -4.55
CA ARG A 391 3.84 9.74 -3.18
C ARG A 391 2.38 9.32 -3.11
N CYS A 392 2.08 8.27 -2.35
CA CYS A 392 0.73 7.73 -2.18
C CYS A 392 -0.29 8.83 -1.87
N ILE A 393 -1.37 8.88 -2.64
CA ILE A 393 -2.46 9.85 -2.48
C ILE A 393 -3.20 9.58 -1.17
N GLY A 394 -3.48 8.31 -0.86
CA GLY A 394 -4.20 7.89 0.33
C GLY A 394 -3.35 7.75 1.60
N ALA A 395 -2.11 8.28 1.66
CA ALA A 395 -1.23 8.08 2.82
C ALA A 395 -1.86 8.57 4.13
N ALA A 396 -2.42 9.77 4.13
CA ALA A 396 -3.08 10.36 5.32
C ALA A 396 -4.32 9.56 5.73
N PHE A 397 -5.12 9.13 4.75
CA PHE A 397 -6.30 8.30 4.98
C PHE A 397 -5.91 6.93 5.58
N ALA A 398 -4.92 6.25 5.01
CA ALA A 398 -4.46 4.96 5.50
C ALA A 398 -3.92 5.03 6.94
N GLU A 399 -3.10 6.03 7.26
CA GLU A 399 -2.61 6.23 8.64
C GLU A 399 -3.75 6.55 9.60
N TYR A 400 -4.73 7.35 9.18
CA TYR A 400 -5.90 7.71 9.98
C TYR A 400 -6.79 6.48 10.23
N GLU A 401 -7.11 5.73 9.18
CA GLU A 401 -7.89 4.49 9.26
C GLU A 401 -7.20 3.47 10.20
N MET A 402 -5.90 3.25 10.04
CA MET A 402 -5.14 2.35 10.90
C MET A 402 -5.24 2.73 12.37
N ARG A 403 -5.16 4.02 12.71
CA ARG A 403 -5.28 4.50 14.11
C ARG A 403 -6.63 4.19 14.71
N ILE A 404 -7.70 4.52 13.99
CA ILE A 404 -9.08 4.29 14.48
C ILE A 404 -9.36 2.80 14.66
N VAL A 405 -9.00 1.99 13.67
CA VAL A 405 -9.21 0.53 13.74
C VAL A 405 -8.41 -0.08 14.88
N LEU A 406 -7.12 0.25 15.02
CA LEU A 406 -6.28 -0.28 16.11
C LEU A 406 -6.80 0.14 17.47
N ARG A 407 -7.22 1.40 17.62
CA ARG A 407 -7.84 1.90 18.87
C ARG A 407 -9.10 1.11 19.19
N ALA A 408 -10.05 1.01 18.26
CA ALA A 408 -11.30 0.30 18.45
C ALA A 408 -11.09 -1.18 18.84
N ILE A 409 -10.13 -1.85 18.22
CA ILE A 409 -9.76 -3.23 18.56
C ILE A 409 -9.22 -3.32 19.97
N LEU A 410 -8.24 -2.47 20.34
CA LEU A 410 -7.54 -2.56 21.62
C LEU A 410 -8.39 -2.11 22.81
N GLU A 411 -9.35 -1.21 22.60
CA GLU A 411 -10.34 -0.81 23.60
C GLU A 411 -11.30 -1.95 23.97
N ARG A 412 -11.66 -2.82 23.00
CA ARG A 412 -12.73 -3.80 23.15
C ARG A 412 -12.27 -5.24 23.26
N ALA A 413 -11.14 -5.60 22.65
CA ALA A 413 -10.69 -6.97 22.50
C ALA A 413 -9.43 -7.28 23.31
N ASP A 414 -9.47 -8.41 24.02
CA ASP A 414 -8.27 -9.03 24.60
C ASP A 414 -7.80 -10.13 23.65
N LEU A 415 -6.83 -9.76 22.80
CA LEU A 415 -6.26 -10.64 21.81
C LEU A 415 -4.88 -11.15 22.24
N ARG A 416 -4.58 -12.41 21.90
CA ARG A 416 -3.24 -12.98 21.99
C ARG A 416 -2.84 -13.70 20.73
N ALA A 417 -1.53 -13.86 20.52
CA ALA A 417 -1.01 -14.71 19.46
C ALA A 417 -1.16 -16.19 19.84
N PRO A 418 -1.67 -17.07 18.98
CA PRO A 418 -1.77 -18.50 19.26
C PRO A 418 -0.40 -19.21 19.21
N ASP A 419 0.59 -18.58 18.57
CA ASP A 419 1.95 -19.10 18.39
C ASP A 419 2.97 -17.99 18.73
N PRO A 420 3.99 -18.23 19.56
CA PRO A 420 5.01 -17.25 19.87
C PRO A 420 5.89 -16.90 18.66
N LYS A 421 6.00 -17.80 17.67
CA LYS A 421 6.79 -17.55 16.46
C LYS A 421 6.13 -16.53 15.54
N PRO A 422 6.90 -15.57 15.01
CA PRO A 422 6.40 -14.64 14.00
C PRO A 422 5.88 -15.34 12.76
N GLU A 423 4.85 -14.78 12.15
CA GLU A 423 4.38 -15.27 10.87
C GLU A 423 5.39 -14.92 9.76
N ARG A 424 5.56 -15.86 8.83
CA ARG A 424 6.35 -15.62 7.62
C ARG A 424 5.64 -14.63 6.72
N VAL A 425 6.41 -13.80 6.05
CA VAL A 425 5.90 -12.94 4.98
C VAL A 425 5.52 -13.82 3.78
N LYS A 426 4.36 -13.54 3.18
CA LYS A 426 3.88 -14.15 1.94
C LYS A 426 3.54 -13.07 0.94
N VAL A 427 4.02 -13.21 -0.29
CA VAL A 427 3.60 -12.33 -1.40
C VAL A 427 2.16 -12.66 -1.77
N ARG A 428 1.31 -11.66 -1.80
CA ARG A 428 -0.06 -11.71 -2.32
C ARG A 428 -0.25 -10.57 -3.31
N ASN A 429 -0.42 -10.88 -4.57
CA ASN A 429 -0.40 -9.90 -5.65
C ASN A 429 0.88 -9.05 -5.57
N ILE A 430 0.75 -7.76 -5.27
CA ILE A 430 1.87 -6.82 -5.09
C ILE A 430 2.17 -6.54 -3.60
N THR A 431 1.42 -7.14 -2.66
CA THR A 431 1.54 -6.86 -1.22
C THR A 431 2.28 -7.95 -0.47
N LEU A 432 2.92 -7.58 0.63
CA LEU A 432 3.53 -8.49 1.59
C LEU A 432 2.61 -8.71 2.79
N ALA A 433 1.95 -9.85 2.84
CA ALA A 433 0.98 -10.18 3.88
C ALA A 433 1.48 -11.23 4.89
N PRO A 434 0.89 -11.29 6.10
CA PRO A 434 1.12 -12.40 7.05
C PRO A 434 0.73 -13.74 6.43
N GLY A 435 1.62 -14.72 6.49
CA GLY A 435 1.48 -16.00 5.79
C GLY A 435 0.29 -16.84 6.22
N LYS A 436 -0.14 -16.70 7.48
CA LYS A 436 -1.32 -17.36 8.07
C LYS A 436 -2.46 -16.36 8.33
N GLY A 437 -2.36 -15.12 7.83
CA GLY A 437 -3.37 -14.08 7.96
C GLY A 437 -3.39 -13.37 9.31
N ALA A 438 -2.26 -13.28 10.03
CA ALA A 438 -2.16 -12.73 11.38
C ALA A 438 -3.11 -13.45 12.36
N ARG A 439 -2.84 -14.73 12.63
CA ARG A 439 -3.68 -15.53 13.54
C ARG A 439 -3.68 -14.99 14.94
N VAL A 440 -4.88 -14.84 15.49
CA VAL A 440 -5.16 -14.35 16.84
C VAL A 440 -6.17 -15.25 17.56
N VAL A 441 -6.25 -15.12 18.87
CA VAL A 441 -7.31 -15.69 19.72
C VAL A 441 -7.93 -14.55 20.51
N LEU A 442 -9.25 -14.44 20.50
CA LEU A 442 -10.00 -13.55 21.39
C LEU A 442 -10.24 -14.31 22.68
N ASP A 443 -9.58 -13.91 23.78
CA ASP A 443 -9.55 -14.68 25.03
C ASP A 443 -10.88 -14.63 25.81
N ARG A 444 -11.64 -13.57 25.64
CA ARG A 444 -12.95 -13.37 26.29
C ARG A 444 -13.88 -12.52 25.38
N PRO A 445 -15.19 -12.50 25.63
CA PRO A 445 -16.12 -11.64 24.90
C PRO A 445 -15.66 -10.18 24.89
N LEU A 446 -16.07 -9.46 23.84
CA LEU A 446 -15.73 -8.04 23.69
C LEU A 446 -16.22 -7.23 24.90
N ARG A 447 -15.38 -6.31 25.35
CA ARG A 447 -15.77 -5.33 26.39
C ARG A 447 -16.92 -4.46 25.83
N PRO A 448 -17.79 -3.91 26.70
CA PRO A 448 -18.77 -2.90 26.29
C PRO A 448 -18.08 -1.74 25.56
N ALA A 449 -18.75 -1.14 24.57
CA ALA A 449 -18.24 0.07 23.95
C ALA A 449 -18.11 1.16 25.02
N PRO A 450 -17.02 1.94 25.07
CA PRO A 450 -16.94 3.11 25.93
C PRO A 450 -18.13 4.02 25.61
N ALA A 451 -18.72 4.64 26.67
CA ALA A 451 -19.78 5.62 26.48
C ALA A 451 -19.28 6.71 25.53
N ARG A 452 -20.14 7.15 24.59
CA ARG A 452 -19.79 8.23 23.68
C ARG A 452 -19.36 9.45 24.50
N ASP A 453 -18.14 9.92 24.29
CA ASP A 453 -17.69 11.19 24.84
C ASP A 453 -18.41 12.31 24.08
N PRO A 454 -19.28 13.11 24.70
CA PRO A 454 -20.04 14.13 23.99
C PRO A 454 -19.17 15.27 23.42
N VAL A 455 -17.88 15.30 23.79
CA VAL A 455 -16.93 16.33 23.34
C VAL A 455 -16.31 16.01 21.96
N ALA A 456 -16.30 14.75 21.53
CA ALA A 456 -15.75 14.38 20.23
C ALA A 456 -16.72 14.61 19.02
N ALA A 457 -17.95 15.01 19.29
CA ALA A 457 -18.97 15.30 18.27
C ALA A 457 -19.01 16.80 17.88
N ALA A 458 -18.16 17.63 18.47
CA ALA A 458 -18.17 19.09 18.27
C ALA A 458 -16.80 19.66 17.85
N ALA A 459 -15.85 18.83 17.37
CA ALA A 459 -14.54 19.28 16.93
C ALA A 459 -14.27 18.91 15.45
#